data_582a5aa16d2c7c85a61ed12f84cbf643
#
_entry.id   582a5aa16d2c7c85a61ed12f84cbf643
#
_cell.length_a   1.000
_cell.length_b   1.000
_cell.length_c   1.000
_cell.angle_alpha   90.00
_cell.angle_beta   90.00
_cell.angle_gamma   90.00
#
_symmetry.space_group_name_H-M   'P 1'
#
loop_
_entity.id
_entity.type
_entity.pdbx_description
1 polymer ?
#
loop_
_entity_poly.entity_id
_entity_poly.type
_entity_poly.pdbx_seq_one_letter_code
_entity_poly.pdbx_strand_id
1 'polypeptide(L)'
;MIRIQFDVDTEMTEEGVTITVCHDTEVAASLWARHTLYDELEAEDHGNNRPSFSPEYFDFDVDHYYKTATQRETIAELVGSEDLAEKYIGDQSSQLFLSRGHLAPNADFIFYSWQDSTFFFINVAPQWQSFNGTISI
;
A
#
# COMPACT_ATOMS: atom_id res chain seq x y z
N MET A 1 11.00 0.21 17.66
CA MET A 1 10.89 -0.18 16.23
C MET A 1 10.70 -1.68 16.16
N ILE A 2 9.60 -2.12 15.65
CA ILE A 2 9.28 -3.55 15.47
C ILE A 2 9.58 -3.91 14.01
N ARG A 3 10.35 -4.99 13.82
CA ARG A 3 10.52 -5.58 12.49
C ARG A 3 9.49 -6.70 12.35
N ILE A 4 8.58 -6.57 11.42
CA ILE A 4 7.62 -7.61 11.09
C ILE A 4 8.09 -8.28 9.81
N GLN A 5 8.20 -9.59 9.87
CA GLN A 5 8.50 -10.46 8.75
C GLN A 5 7.32 -11.37 8.55
N PHE A 6 6.77 -11.42 7.34
CA PHE A 6 5.79 -12.44 6.99
C PHE A 6 6.38 -13.34 5.92
N ASP A 7 6.26 -14.62 6.20
CA ASP A 7 6.61 -15.68 5.28
C ASP A 7 5.29 -16.19 4.69
N VAL A 8 5.21 -16.22 3.38
CA VAL A 8 4.06 -16.82 2.69
C VAL A 8 4.50 -18.20 2.24
N ASP A 9 3.96 -19.22 2.91
CA ASP A 9 4.10 -20.59 2.46
C ASP A 9 3.33 -20.77 1.16
N THR A 10 4.03 -21.07 0.08
CA THR A 10 3.43 -21.44 -1.19
C THR A 10 3.60 -22.94 -1.38
N GLU A 11 2.56 -23.63 -1.82
CA GLU A 11 2.61 -25.08 -2.10
C GLU A 11 3.69 -25.47 -3.14
N MET A 12 4.30 -24.51 -3.80
CA MET A 12 5.22 -24.74 -4.93
C MET A 12 6.70 -24.49 -4.62
N THR A 13 7.05 -23.93 -3.47
CA THR A 13 8.45 -23.71 -3.10
C THR A 13 8.67 -24.01 -1.62
N GLU A 14 9.75 -24.74 -1.30
CA GLU A 14 10.17 -24.97 0.09
C GLU A 14 10.63 -23.69 0.79
N GLU A 15 10.81 -22.59 0.04
CA GLU A 15 11.19 -21.26 0.54
C GLU A 15 10.03 -20.29 0.27
N GLY A 16 9.35 -19.86 1.33
CA GLY A 16 8.32 -18.83 1.28
C GLY A 16 8.88 -17.48 0.84
N VAL A 17 8.02 -16.64 0.25
CA VAL A 17 8.38 -15.25 -0.03
C VAL A 17 8.45 -14.46 1.25
N THR A 18 9.57 -13.75 1.45
CA THR A 18 9.74 -12.88 2.61
C THR A 18 9.78 -11.41 2.17
N ILE A 19 8.80 -10.65 2.64
CA ILE A 19 8.85 -9.20 2.62
C ILE A 19 9.16 -8.74 4.05
N THR A 20 10.29 -8.08 4.26
CA THR A 20 10.61 -7.51 5.56
C THR A 20 10.15 -6.07 5.60
N VAL A 21 9.28 -5.73 6.55
CA VAL A 21 8.77 -4.36 6.75
C VAL A 21 9.25 -3.84 8.11
N CYS A 22 9.81 -2.66 8.10
CA CYS A 22 10.10 -1.93 9.34
C CYS A 22 8.91 -1.01 9.63
N HIS A 23 8.13 -1.37 10.64
CA HIS A 23 6.94 -0.64 11.05
C HIS A 23 7.12 -0.04 12.44
N ASP A 24 6.78 1.23 12.57
CA ASP A 24 6.72 1.92 13.84
C ASP A 24 5.27 1.87 14.36
N THR A 25 5.04 1.10 15.42
CA THR A 25 3.71 0.89 15.99
C THR A 25 3.21 2.06 16.81
N GLU A 26 4.07 2.98 17.27
CA GLU A 26 3.66 4.14 18.06
C GLU A 26 2.99 5.18 17.16
N VAL A 27 3.50 5.35 15.94
CA VAL A 27 2.96 6.31 14.96
C VAL A 27 2.22 5.63 13.81
N ALA A 28 2.06 4.30 13.88
CA ALA A 28 1.39 3.46 12.86
C ALA A 28 1.91 3.71 11.43
N ALA A 29 3.23 3.84 11.27
CA ALA A 29 3.85 4.14 9.99
C ALA A 29 4.93 3.13 9.62
N SER A 30 4.90 2.67 8.36
CA SER A 30 5.96 1.83 7.79
C SER A 30 7.05 2.70 7.21
N LEU A 31 8.29 2.45 7.63
CA LEU A 31 9.44 3.28 7.30
C LEU A 31 10.16 2.78 6.05
N TRP A 32 10.21 1.47 5.86
CA TRP A 32 10.79 0.83 4.68
C TRP A 32 10.32 -0.62 4.55
N ALA A 33 10.35 -1.14 3.33
CA ALA A 33 10.20 -2.56 3.03
C ALA A 33 11.43 -3.07 2.27
N ARG A 34 11.74 -4.35 2.42
CA ARG A 34 12.80 -5.04 1.69
C ARG A 34 12.30 -6.38 1.21
N HIS A 35 12.55 -6.69 -0.06
CA HIS A 35 12.25 -7.97 -0.69
C HIS A 35 13.37 -8.34 -1.68
N THR A 36 13.34 -9.53 -2.22
CA THR A 36 14.26 -9.99 -3.25
C THR A 36 13.62 -9.78 -4.63
N LEU A 37 14.36 -9.17 -5.54
CA LEU A 37 14.02 -9.13 -6.96
C LEU A 37 14.59 -10.37 -7.63
N TYR A 38 13.77 -11.04 -8.43
CA TYR A 38 14.16 -12.19 -9.22
C TYR A 38 14.33 -11.74 -10.68
N ASP A 39 15.46 -12.07 -11.25
CA ASP A 39 15.80 -11.76 -12.64
C ASP A 39 15.17 -12.78 -13.61
N GLU A 40 14.87 -12.35 -14.84
CA GLU A 40 14.53 -13.19 -16.00
C GLU A 40 13.18 -13.96 -15.96
N LEU A 41 12.28 -13.67 -15.05
CA LEU A 41 10.98 -14.32 -15.01
C LEU A 41 9.87 -13.32 -15.38
N GLU A 42 8.99 -13.72 -16.30
CA GLU A 42 7.78 -12.95 -16.60
C GLU A 42 6.82 -13.08 -15.40
N ALA A 43 6.44 -11.95 -14.82
CA ALA A 43 5.45 -11.93 -13.77
C ALA A 43 4.07 -12.33 -14.30
N GLU A 44 3.34 -13.10 -13.52
CA GLU A 44 1.94 -13.39 -13.82
C GLU A 44 1.10 -12.10 -13.71
N ASP A 45 0.13 -11.94 -14.61
CA ASP A 45 -0.78 -10.79 -14.59
C ASP A 45 -2.10 -11.14 -13.89
N HIS A 46 -2.33 -10.55 -12.75
CA HIS A 46 -3.61 -10.66 -12.03
C HIS A 46 -4.82 -10.12 -12.80
N GLY A 47 -4.59 -9.32 -13.84
CA GLY A 47 -5.66 -8.58 -14.51
C GLY A 47 -6.44 -7.72 -13.52
N ASN A 48 -7.77 -7.91 -13.48
CA ASN A 48 -8.65 -7.17 -12.56
C ASN A 48 -8.89 -7.87 -11.22
N ASN A 49 -8.24 -9.00 -10.95
CA ASN A 49 -8.50 -9.81 -9.74
C ASN A 49 -7.51 -9.52 -8.61
N ARG A 50 -7.37 -8.24 -8.25
CA ARG A 50 -6.52 -7.83 -7.13
C ARG A 50 -7.23 -8.07 -5.80
N PRO A 51 -6.56 -8.63 -4.77
CA PRO A 51 -7.16 -8.80 -3.46
C PRO A 51 -7.40 -7.45 -2.76
N SER A 52 -8.24 -7.44 -1.73
CA SER A 52 -8.37 -6.32 -0.83
C SER A 52 -7.17 -6.23 0.09
N PHE A 53 -6.80 -5.01 0.51
CA PHE A 53 -5.73 -4.84 1.49
C PHE A 53 -6.15 -5.38 2.86
N SER A 54 -5.28 -6.19 3.47
CA SER A 54 -5.45 -6.70 4.82
C SER A 54 -5.06 -5.63 5.85
N PRO A 55 -5.92 -5.35 6.86
CA PRO A 55 -5.61 -4.45 7.96
C PRO A 55 -4.84 -5.13 9.09
N GLU A 56 -4.41 -6.37 8.93
CA GLU A 56 -3.62 -7.07 9.95
C GLU A 56 -2.46 -6.20 10.43
N TYR A 57 -2.19 -6.21 11.71
CA TYR A 57 -1.22 -5.36 12.43
C TYR A 57 -1.70 -3.94 12.76
N PHE A 58 -2.96 -3.58 12.46
CA PHE A 58 -3.57 -2.32 12.87
C PHE A 58 -4.79 -2.59 13.75
N ASP A 59 -5.01 -1.76 14.75
CA ASP A 59 -6.16 -1.80 15.67
C ASP A 59 -7.28 -0.82 15.28
N PHE A 60 -7.15 -0.19 14.11
CA PHE A 60 -8.11 0.76 13.55
C PHE A 60 -8.35 0.52 12.05
N ASP A 61 -9.43 1.08 11.51
CA ASP A 61 -9.78 0.97 10.09
C ASP A 61 -8.88 1.87 9.23
N VAL A 62 -7.76 1.32 8.77
CA VAL A 62 -6.81 2.02 7.90
C VAL A 62 -7.46 2.45 6.58
N ASP A 63 -8.36 1.61 6.03
CA ASP A 63 -9.03 1.90 4.76
C ASP A 63 -9.88 3.17 4.82
N HIS A 64 -10.43 3.49 5.99
CA HIS A 64 -11.19 4.70 6.24
C HIS A 64 -10.38 5.97 5.89
N TYR A 65 -9.09 6.00 6.21
CA TYR A 65 -8.21 7.16 5.98
C TYR A 65 -7.79 7.32 4.52
N TYR A 66 -7.99 6.29 3.70
CA TYR A 66 -7.77 6.38 2.25
C TYR A 66 -9.00 6.86 1.47
N LYS A 67 -10.15 7.08 2.13
CA LYS A 67 -11.33 7.69 1.50
C LYS A 67 -11.10 9.19 1.31
N THR A 68 -11.38 9.70 0.12
CA THR A 68 -11.18 11.12 -0.21
C THR A 68 -11.98 12.05 0.69
N ALA A 69 -13.18 11.64 1.13
CA ALA A 69 -13.98 12.40 2.09
C ALA A 69 -13.25 12.58 3.42
N THR A 70 -12.73 11.49 4.00
CA THR A 70 -11.96 11.54 5.26
C THR A 70 -10.70 12.38 5.12
N GLN A 71 -10.00 12.29 3.98
CA GLN A 71 -8.82 13.11 3.72
C GLN A 71 -9.18 14.60 3.67
N ARG A 72 -10.31 14.98 3.04
CA ARG A 72 -10.79 16.38 3.03
C ARG A 72 -11.11 16.87 4.42
N GLU A 73 -11.86 16.10 5.20
CA GLU A 73 -12.20 16.44 6.58
C GLU A 73 -10.91 16.70 7.40
N THR A 74 -9.94 15.79 7.32
CA THR A 74 -8.65 15.93 8.02
C THR A 74 -7.90 17.20 7.59
N ILE A 75 -7.83 17.47 6.29
CA ILE A 75 -7.16 18.69 5.79
C ILE A 75 -7.95 19.94 6.18
N ALA A 76 -9.29 19.92 6.13
CA ALA A 76 -10.12 21.06 6.55
C ALA A 76 -9.87 21.42 8.02
N GLU A 77 -9.79 20.43 8.90
CA GLU A 77 -9.45 20.63 10.31
C GLU A 77 -8.05 21.23 10.48
N LEU A 78 -7.05 20.70 9.76
CA LEU A 78 -5.66 21.15 9.87
C LEU A 78 -5.45 22.59 9.35
N VAL A 79 -6.11 22.96 8.27
CA VAL A 79 -5.93 24.31 7.64
C VAL A 79 -7.02 25.30 8.04
N GLY A 80 -8.06 24.85 8.74
CA GLY A 80 -9.20 25.67 9.18
C GLY A 80 -10.07 26.19 8.03
N SER A 81 -10.14 25.45 6.89
CA SER A 81 -10.89 25.87 5.71
C SER A 81 -11.29 24.70 4.84
N GLU A 82 -12.59 24.52 4.61
CA GLU A 82 -13.13 23.52 3.70
C GLU A 82 -12.76 23.82 2.24
N ASP A 83 -12.80 25.08 1.82
CA ASP A 83 -12.45 25.50 0.46
C ASP A 83 -10.99 25.16 0.11
N LEU A 84 -10.08 25.32 1.08
CA LEU A 84 -8.69 24.93 0.90
C LEU A 84 -8.53 23.41 0.88
N ALA A 85 -9.26 22.69 1.72
CA ALA A 85 -9.23 21.23 1.73
C ALA A 85 -9.70 20.64 0.40
N GLU A 86 -10.77 21.17 -0.19
CA GLU A 86 -11.26 20.75 -1.51
C GLU A 86 -10.26 21.05 -2.63
N LYS A 87 -9.49 22.12 -2.51
CA LYS A 87 -8.43 22.45 -3.44
C LYS A 87 -7.25 21.47 -3.38
N TYR A 88 -6.90 20.99 -2.18
CA TYR A 88 -5.77 20.06 -1.98
C TYR A 88 -6.16 18.60 -2.19
N ILE A 89 -7.36 18.21 -1.75
CA ILE A 89 -7.89 16.86 -1.94
C ILE A 89 -9.08 16.93 -2.89
N GLY A 90 -8.82 16.62 -4.14
CA GLY A 90 -9.79 16.61 -5.21
C GLY A 90 -10.66 15.33 -5.23
N ASP A 91 -11.33 15.14 -6.33
CA ASP A 91 -12.09 13.92 -6.63
C ASP A 91 -11.23 12.89 -7.38
N GLN A 92 -11.85 11.76 -7.74
CA GLN A 92 -11.18 10.69 -8.49
C GLN A 92 -10.68 11.17 -9.87
N SER A 93 -11.36 12.13 -10.49
CA SER A 93 -11.00 12.63 -11.82
C SER A 93 -9.75 13.52 -11.79
N SER A 94 -9.54 14.23 -10.69
CA SER A 94 -8.39 15.13 -10.50
C SER A 94 -7.10 14.39 -10.13
N GLN A 95 -7.22 13.16 -9.60
CA GLN A 95 -6.11 12.38 -9.01
C GLN A 95 -5.36 13.11 -7.87
N LEU A 96 -5.96 14.14 -7.29
CA LEU A 96 -5.42 14.91 -6.17
C LEU A 96 -5.91 14.31 -4.84
N PHE A 97 -5.47 13.12 -4.51
CA PHE A 97 -5.70 12.45 -3.24
C PHE A 97 -4.57 11.46 -2.96
N LEU A 98 -4.44 11.07 -1.70
CA LEU A 98 -3.49 10.06 -1.29
C LEU A 98 -4.09 8.66 -1.50
N SER A 99 -3.36 7.82 -2.18
CA SER A 99 -3.70 6.43 -2.46
C SER A 99 -2.75 5.47 -1.76
N ARG A 100 -3.07 4.19 -1.81
CA ARG A 100 -2.29 3.10 -1.21
C ARG A 100 -1.10 2.78 -2.09
N GLY A 101 0.03 3.45 -1.85
CA GLY A 101 1.28 3.19 -2.56
C GLY A 101 2.02 2.01 -1.93
N HIS A 102 2.30 0.97 -2.69
CA HIS A 102 3.09 -0.16 -2.21
C HIS A 102 4.54 0.23 -1.92
N LEU A 103 5.08 -0.23 -0.81
CA LEU A 103 6.51 -0.14 -0.50
C LEU A 103 7.30 -1.24 -1.22
N ALA A 104 6.80 -2.48 -1.19
CA ALA A 104 7.24 -3.57 -2.05
C ALA A 104 6.14 -3.78 -3.10
N PRO A 105 6.37 -3.38 -4.38
CA PRO A 105 5.35 -3.43 -5.43
C PRO A 105 4.96 -4.87 -5.78
N ASN A 106 3.69 -5.12 -6.07
CA ASN A 106 3.24 -6.44 -6.50
C ASN A 106 3.87 -6.88 -7.84
N ALA A 107 4.21 -5.95 -8.70
CA ALA A 107 4.86 -6.22 -9.98
C ALA A 107 6.29 -6.78 -9.86
N ASP A 108 6.92 -6.65 -8.68
CA ASP A 108 8.24 -7.21 -8.42
C ASP A 108 8.20 -8.72 -8.10
N PHE A 109 7.00 -9.31 -8.03
CA PHE A 109 6.78 -10.71 -7.68
C PHE A 109 6.19 -11.48 -8.85
N ILE A 110 6.63 -12.73 -9.01
CA ILE A 110 6.37 -13.55 -10.20
C ILE A 110 5.03 -14.27 -10.07
N PHE A 111 4.78 -14.92 -8.93
CA PHE A 111 3.59 -15.75 -8.70
C PHE A 111 2.46 -14.96 -8.04
N TYR A 112 1.22 -15.30 -8.37
CA TYR A 112 0.03 -14.67 -7.76
C TYR A 112 0.03 -14.68 -6.25
N SER A 113 0.37 -15.81 -5.62
CA SER A 113 0.44 -15.91 -4.16
C SER A 113 1.48 -14.96 -3.55
N TRP A 114 2.56 -14.70 -4.27
CA TRP A 114 3.58 -13.74 -3.85
C TRP A 114 3.11 -12.30 -4.06
N GLN A 115 2.44 -12.03 -5.17
CA GLN A 115 1.82 -10.74 -5.44
C GLN A 115 0.74 -10.44 -4.39
N ASP A 116 -0.10 -11.42 -4.02
CA ASP A 116 -1.12 -11.28 -2.98
C ASP A 116 -0.53 -10.93 -1.62
N SER A 117 0.66 -11.44 -1.30
CA SER A 117 1.36 -11.12 -0.05
C SER A 117 1.77 -9.65 0.08
N THR A 118 1.72 -8.88 -1.00
CA THR A 118 1.99 -7.44 -0.98
C THR A 118 0.80 -6.60 -0.53
N PHE A 119 -0.42 -7.18 -0.49
CA PHE A 119 -1.67 -6.48 -0.17
C PHE A 119 -1.96 -6.45 1.34
N PHE A 120 -1.01 -5.99 2.11
CA PHE A 120 -1.17 -5.66 3.53
C PHE A 120 -0.95 -4.17 3.73
N PHE A 121 -1.76 -3.52 4.57
CA PHE A 121 -1.58 -2.10 4.86
C PHE A 121 -0.21 -1.77 5.46
N ILE A 122 0.43 -2.72 6.12
CA ILE A 122 1.81 -2.55 6.60
C ILE A 122 2.83 -2.37 5.46
N ASN A 123 2.52 -2.86 4.25
CA ASN A 123 3.33 -2.68 3.03
C ASN A 123 2.90 -1.45 2.22
N VAL A 124 2.23 -0.48 2.83
CA VAL A 124 1.64 0.67 2.14
C VAL A 124 2.11 1.97 2.78
N ALA A 125 2.40 2.95 1.94
CA ALA A 125 2.58 4.34 2.32
C ALA A 125 1.60 5.24 1.56
N PRO A 126 1.10 6.34 2.16
CA PRO A 126 0.30 7.32 1.45
C PRO A 126 1.11 7.95 0.31
N GLN A 127 0.61 7.83 -0.92
CA GLN A 127 1.22 8.43 -2.11
C GLN A 127 0.16 9.18 -2.91
N TRP A 128 0.54 10.30 -3.51
CA TRP A 128 -0.36 10.99 -4.43
C TRP A 128 -0.77 10.06 -5.58
N GLN A 129 -2.08 10.01 -5.88
CA GLN A 129 -2.61 9.12 -6.91
C GLN A 129 -1.97 9.38 -8.28
N SER A 130 -1.69 10.63 -8.61
CA SER A 130 -1.01 11.01 -9.84
C SER A 130 0.39 10.39 -9.97
N PHE A 131 1.08 10.19 -8.85
CA PHE A 131 2.37 9.51 -8.80
C PHE A 131 2.20 7.97 -8.81
N ASN A 132 1.35 7.47 -7.91
CA ASN A 132 1.11 6.03 -7.76
C ASN A 132 0.55 5.38 -9.03
N GLY A 133 -0.35 6.08 -9.74
CA GLY A 133 -0.92 5.59 -10.99
C GLY A 133 0.06 5.60 -12.18
N THR A 134 1.18 6.30 -12.08
CA THR A 134 2.18 6.40 -13.17
C THR A 134 3.21 5.25 -13.09
N ILE A 135 3.38 4.65 -11.93
CA ILE A 135 4.36 3.57 -11.70
C ILE A 135 3.79 2.18 -12.06
N SER A 136 2.49 2.10 -12.34
CA SER A 136 1.86 0.88 -12.87
C SER A 136 2.23 0.72 -14.35
N ILE A 137 3.46 0.30 -14.63
CA ILE A 137 3.90 -0.16 -15.95
C ILE A 137 3.89 -1.68 -15.95
#